data_70d7c52db35fe07a221a5e27a09efb8e
#
_entry.id   70d7c52db35fe07a221a5e27a09efb8e
#
_cell.length_a   1.000
_cell.length_b   1.000
_cell.length_c   1.000
_cell.angle_alpha   90.00
_cell.angle_beta   90.00
_cell.angle_gamma   90.00
#
_symmetry.space_group_name_H-M   'P 1'
#
loop_
_entity.id
_entity.type
_entity.pdbx_description
1 polymer ?
#
loop_
_entity_poly.entity_id
_entity_poly.type
_entity_poly.pdbx_seq_one_letter_code
_entity_poly.pdbx_strand_id
1 'polypeptide(L)'
;SMKPIEIEDIDKLPGIRIKENDTFCFRCHPEVECFNRCCRNLNLFLYPYDVLRLKQSLGLSSDAFLDRYVDIVLRPANFFPDVLLRMAENPQKTCPFLIESGCKVYPDRPDTCRTFPIEQGMLYDAGRKTETPVHFFRPPDFCQGQYEKKEWTLPAWARDQEAELYHQMTVR
;
A
#
# COMPACT_ATOMS: atom_id res chain seq x y z
N SER A 1 -0.96 -7.06 -11.78
CA SER A 1 -2.16 -6.39 -12.25
C SER A 1 -3.28 -6.64 -11.25
N MET A 2 -3.93 -5.58 -10.78
CA MET A 2 -5.14 -5.69 -9.98
C MET A 2 -6.20 -6.44 -10.80
N LYS A 3 -6.77 -7.54 -10.26
CA LYS A 3 -7.92 -8.15 -10.89
C LYS A 3 -9.11 -7.19 -10.75
N PRO A 4 -9.87 -6.91 -11.81
CA PRO A 4 -11.07 -6.11 -11.71
C PRO A 4 -12.07 -6.80 -10.77
N ILE A 5 -12.76 -5.98 -9.97
CA ILE A 5 -13.83 -6.43 -9.08
C ILE A 5 -15.12 -6.37 -9.88
N GLU A 6 -15.84 -7.48 -9.98
CA GLU A 6 -17.17 -7.49 -10.58
C GLU A 6 -18.17 -6.77 -9.67
N ILE A 7 -19.11 -6.03 -10.27
CA ILE A 7 -20.06 -5.22 -9.51
C ILE A 7 -20.89 -6.03 -8.50
N GLU A 8 -21.17 -7.29 -8.81
CA GLU A 8 -21.93 -8.22 -7.96
C GLU A 8 -21.15 -8.70 -6.74
N ASP A 9 -19.83 -8.56 -6.75
CA ASP A 9 -18.94 -9.04 -5.69
C ASP A 9 -18.45 -7.93 -4.76
N ILE A 10 -18.76 -6.67 -5.07
CA ILE A 10 -18.25 -5.52 -4.32
C ILE A 10 -18.62 -5.55 -2.83
N ASP A 11 -19.85 -5.96 -2.53
CA ASP A 11 -20.35 -6.02 -1.15
C ASP A 11 -19.86 -7.25 -0.36
N LYS A 12 -19.20 -8.20 -1.06
CA LYS A 12 -18.58 -9.38 -0.43
C LYS A 12 -17.13 -9.13 -0.01
N LEU A 13 -16.54 -8.01 -0.43
CA LEU A 13 -15.16 -7.69 -0.10
C LEU A 13 -15.05 -7.25 1.36
N PRO A 14 -13.97 -7.65 2.05
CA PRO A 14 -13.76 -7.22 3.42
C PRO A 14 -13.41 -5.73 3.50
N GLY A 15 -13.73 -5.11 4.64
CA GLY A 15 -13.52 -3.68 4.89
C GLY A 15 -14.78 -2.84 4.68
N ILE A 16 -14.63 -1.55 4.92
CA ILE A 16 -15.71 -0.57 4.76
C ILE A 16 -15.48 0.19 3.46
N ARG A 17 -16.42 0.11 2.54
CA ARG A 17 -16.36 0.90 1.30
C ARG A 17 -16.47 2.39 1.63
N ILE A 18 -15.52 3.19 1.15
CA ILE A 18 -15.52 4.64 1.28
C ILE A 18 -16.06 5.24 -0.02
N LYS A 19 -17.19 5.95 0.07
CA LYS A 19 -17.79 6.70 -1.02
C LYS A 19 -17.30 8.15 -1.00
N GLU A 20 -17.62 8.92 -2.02
CA GLU A 20 -17.11 10.28 -2.24
C GLU A 20 -17.27 11.23 -1.05
N ASN A 21 -18.42 11.13 -0.33
CA ASN A 21 -18.75 12.01 0.79
C ASN A 21 -18.54 11.36 2.17
N ASP A 22 -18.03 10.13 2.19
CA ASP A 22 -17.77 9.43 3.44
C ASP A 22 -16.49 9.95 4.10
N THR A 23 -16.46 9.86 5.43
CA THR A 23 -15.28 10.11 6.23
C THR A 23 -14.83 8.86 6.97
N PHE A 24 -13.57 8.82 7.35
CA PHE A 24 -13.02 7.77 8.20
C PHE A 24 -12.04 8.36 9.21
N CYS A 25 -11.90 7.71 10.35
CA CYS A 25 -10.95 8.14 11.37
C CYS A 25 -9.69 7.28 11.32
N PHE A 26 -8.54 7.94 11.26
CA PHE A 26 -7.25 7.24 11.29
C PHE A 26 -6.10 8.17 11.66
N ARG A 27 -5.22 7.69 12.52
CA ARG A 27 -3.93 8.32 12.79
C ARG A 27 -2.92 7.28 13.25
N CYS A 28 -1.78 7.19 12.56
CA CYS A 28 -0.64 6.39 13.00
C CYS A 28 0.45 7.30 13.57
N HIS A 29 0.92 7.04 14.78
CA HIS A 29 1.98 7.80 15.45
C HIS A 29 2.70 6.94 16.50
N PRO A 30 3.88 7.35 16.99
CA PRO A 30 4.69 6.51 17.91
C PRO A 30 4.01 6.14 19.22
N GLU A 31 3.00 6.88 19.65
CA GLU A 31 2.32 6.65 20.94
C GLU A 31 1.20 5.59 20.84
N VAL A 32 0.79 5.15 19.62
CA VAL A 32 -0.15 4.04 19.50
C VAL A 32 0.56 2.72 19.74
N GLU A 33 -0.05 1.83 20.54
CA GLU A 33 0.52 0.55 20.94
C GLU A 33 0.98 -0.33 19.75
N CYS A 34 0.27 -0.24 18.64
CA CYS A 34 0.58 -1.00 17.43
C CYS A 34 1.62 -0.35 16.51
N PHE A 35 2.26 0.76 16.92
CA PHE A 35 3.21 1.47 16.06
C PHE A 35 4.27 0.51 15.49
N ASN A 36 4.50 0.59 14.18
CA ASN A 36 5.40 -0.28 13.42
C ASN A 36 5.05 -1.79 13.40
N ARG A 37 3.94 -2.21 14.00
CA ARG A 37 3.54 -3.63 13.97
C ARG A 37 3.18 -4.09 12.55
N CYS A 38 2.64 -3.19 11.72
CA CYS A 38 2.35 -3.43 10.31
C CYS A 38 3.60 -3.59 9.43
N CYS A 39 4.81 -3.28 9.93
CA CYS A 39 6.06 -3.43 9.20
C CYS A 39 6.69 -4.81 9.37
N ARG A 40 5.88 -5.86 9.52
CA ARG A 40 6.34 -7.25 9.73
C ARG A 40 5.55 -8.24 8.89
N ASN A 41 6.25 -9.24 8.37
CA ASN A 41 5.67 -10.36 7.64
C ASN A 41 4.76 -9.92 6.47
N LEU A 42 5.24 -8.98 5.66
CA LEU A 42 4.49 -8.41 4.55
C LEU A 42 4.79 -9.12 3.23
N ASN A 43 3.76 -9.26 2.41
CA ASN A 43 3.90 -9.50 0.98
C ASN A 43 3.79 -8.13 0.26
N LEU A 44 4.85 -7.35 0.29
CA LEU A 44 4.84 -6.00 -0.23
C LEU A 44 5.30 -5.98 -1.70
N PHE A 45 4.34 -5.82 -2.59
CA PHE A 45 4.60 -5.61 -4.01
C PHE A 45 5.12 -4.18 -4.24
N LEU A 46 6.18 -4.08 -5.03
CA LEU A 46 6.77 -2.80 -5.42
C LEU A 46 6.44 -2.51 -6.89
N TYR A 47 5.89 -1.34 -7.13
CA TYR A 47 5.73 -0.81 -8.48
C TYR A 47 7.04 -0.12 -8.96
N PRO A 48 7.22 0.09 -10.28
CA PRO A 48 8.43 0.73 -10.78
C PRO A 48 8.75 2.09 -10.14
N TYR A 49 7.73 2.87 -9.82
CA TYR A 49 7.92 4.15 -9.14
C TYR A 49 8.36 4.00 -7.68
N ASP A 50 7.86 2.97 -6.98
CA ASP A 50 8.34 2.64 -5.63
C ASP A 50 9.83 2.32 -5.63
N VAL A 51 10.27 1.48 -6.59
CA VAL A 51 11.68 1.14 -6.76
C VAL A 51 12.52 2.39 -7.03
N LEU A 52 12.05 3.29 -7.91
CA LEU A 52 12.73 4.53 -8.22
C LEU A 52 12.92 5.40 -6.96
N ARG A 53 11.87 5.60 -6.19
CA ARG A 53 11.88 6.43 -4.99
C ARG A 53 12.78 5.82 -3.91
N LEU A 54 12.63 4.52 -3.65
CA LEU A 54 13.41 3.81 -2.63
C LEU A 54 14.92 3.81 -2.93
N LYS A 55 15.30 3.50 -4.17
CA LYS A 55 16.71 3.50 -4.54
C LYS A 55 17.35 4.88 -4.42
N GLN A 56 16.62 5.93 -4.80
CA GLN A 56 17.06 7.32 -4.66
C GLN A 56 17.23 7.70 -3.19
N SER A 57 16.25 7.39 -2.36
CA SER A 57 16.31 7.62 -0.90
C SER A 57 17.49 6.93 -0.22
N LEU A 58 17.89 5.77 -0.74
CA LEU A 58 19.01 4.97 -0.22
C LEU A 58 20.35 5.27 -0.89
N GLY A 59 20.38 6.12 -1.92
CA GLY A 59 21.58 6.42 -2.69
C GLY A 59 22.14 5.22 -3.48
N LEU A 60 21.28 4.32 -3.96
CA LEU A 60 21.66 3.09 -4.64
C LEU A 60 21.39 3.15 -6.15
N SER A 61 22.19 2.39 -6.92
CA SER A 61 21.84 2.06 -8.29
C SER A 61 20.62 1.12 -8.33
N SER A 62 19.95 0.98 -9.50
CA SER A 62 18.84 0.06 -9.65
C SER A 62 19.27 -1.38 -9.38
N ASP A 63 20.39 -1.82 -9.95
CA ASP A 63 20.92 -3.17 -9.77
C ASP A 63 21.21 -3.47 -8.30
N ALA A 64 21.91 -2.56 -7.61
CA ALA A 64 22.22 -2.72 -6.19
C ALA A 64 20.95 -2.77 -5.30
N PHE A 65 19.92 -2.00 -5.65
CA PHE A 65 18.64 -2.05 -4.93
C PHE A 65 17.93 -3.38 -5.16
N LEU A 66 17.81 -3.83 -6.41
CA LEU A 66 17.13 -5.07 -6.76
C LEU A 66 17.82 -6.27 -6.12
N ASP A 67 19.14 -6.37 -6.22
CA ASP A 67 19.92 -7.46 -5.63
C ASP A 67 19.75 -7.53 -4.11
N ARG A 68 19.74 -6.40 -3.45
CA ARG A 68 19.77 -6.33 -1.99
C ARG A 68 18.40 -6.46 -1.35
N TYR A 69 17.37 -5.89 -1.97
CA TYR A 69 16.07 -5.67 -1.32
C TYR A 69 14.89 -6.35 -2.00
N VAL A 70 15.08 -7.03 -3.13
CA VAL A 70 13.96 -7.51 -3.93
C VAL A 70 14.02 -9.01 -4.17
N ASP A 71 12.85 -9.63 -4.07
CA ASP A 71 12.59 -10.97 -4.58
C ASP A 71 11.72 -10.86 -5.84
N ILE A 72 12.15 -11.53 -6.92
CA ILE A 72 11.41 -11.58 -8.16
C ILE A 72 10.62 -12.88 -8.21
N VAL A 73 9.30 -12.78 -8.33
CA VAL A 73 8.40 -13.92 -8.35
C VAL A 73 7.69 -14.01 -9.69
N LEU A 74 7.85 -15.16 -10.35
CA LEU A 74 7.14 -15.49 -11.57
C LEU A 74 5.89 -16.30 -11.22
N ARG A 75 4.71 -15.75 -11.52
CA ARG A 75 3.45 -16.49 -11.36
C ARG A 75 2.95 -17.00 -12.70
N PRO A 76 2.43 -18.23 -12.78
CA PRO A 76 2.02 -18.85 -14.04
C PRO A 76 0.98 -18.05 -14.85
N ALA A 77 0.19 -17.21 -14.18
CA ALA A 77 -0.86 -16.41 -14.81
C ALA A 77 -0.40 -14.99 -15.21
N ASN A 78 0.83 -14.60 -14.88
CA ASN A 78 1.35 -13.26 -15.16
C ASN A 78 2.40 -13.31 -16.27
N PHE A 79 2.26 -12.40 -17.26
CA PHE A 79 3.29 -12.23 -18.29
C PHE A 79 4.52 -11.47 -17.77
N PHE A 80 4.38 -10.74 -16.67
CA PHE A 80 5.44 -9.96 -16.05
C PHE A 80 5.74 -10.48 -14.65
N PRO A 81 7.02 -10.43 -14.21
CA PRO A 81 7.40 -10.78 -12.87
C PRO A 81 6.80 -9.82 -11.84
N ASP A 82 6.43 -10.37 -10.69
CA ASP A 82 6.14 -9.55 -9.52
C ASP A 82 7.44 -9.21 -8.79
N VAL A 83 7.54 -7.97 -8.35
CA VAL A 83 8.67 -7.44 -7.59
C VAL A 83 8.23 -7.28 -6.14
N LEU A 84 8.77 -8.10 -5.24
CA LEU A 84 8.44 -8.05 -3.81
C LEU A 84 9.60 -7.50 -3.00
N LEU A 85 9.28 -6.69 -2.00
CA LEU A 85 10.28 -6.29 -1.02
C LEU A 85 10.68 -7.49 -0.17
N ARG A 86 11.98 -7.78 -0.12
CA ARG A 86 12.54 -8.86 0.70
C ARG A 86 12.52 -8.48 2.17
N MET A 87 11.78 -9.23 2.96
CA MET A 87 11.76 -9.07 4.41
C MET A 87 13.07 -9.58 5.03
N ALA A 88 13.44 -9.05 6.19
CA ALA A 88 14.62 -9.49 6.92
C ALA A 88 14.50 -10.96 7.36
N GLU A 89 15.63 -11.67 7.36
CA GLU A 89 15.74 -13.06 7.82
C GLU A 89 15.78 -13.15 9.36
N ASN A 90 14.70 -12.74 10.00
CA ASN A 90 14.52 -12.86 11.44
C ASN A 90 13.14 -13.47 11.76
N PRO A 91 12.90 -13.93 13.01
CA PRO A 91 11.63 -14.59 13.38
C PRO A 91 10.39 -13.74 13.08
N GLN A 92 10.51 -12.42 13.13
CA GLN A 92 9.42 -11.48 12.90
C GLN A 92 9.28 -11.07 11.43
N LYS A 93 10.22 -11.45 10.56
CA LYS A 93 10.29 -11.04 9.16
C LYS A 93 10.04 -9.53 9.02
N THR A 94 10.86 -8.73 9.69
CA THR A 94 10.71 -7.28 9.70
C THR A 94 11.02 -6.67 8.34
N CYS A 95 10.35 -5.57 8.02
CA CYS A 95 10.71 -4.75 6.87
C CYS A 95 12.19 -4.30 6.97
N PRO A 96 12.99 -4.38 5.89
CA PRO A 96 14.40 -4.01 5.94
C PRO A 96 14.64 -2.52 6.22
N PHE A 97 13.60 -1.70 6.12
CA PHE A 97 13.64 -0.26 6.39
C PHE A 97 13.12 0.10 7.77
N LEU A 98 12.71 -0.88 8.56
CA LEU A 98 12.27 -0.67 9.94
C LEU A 98 13.48 -0.42 10.85
N ILE A 99 13.47 0.72 11.53
CA ILE A 99 14.42 1.10 12.57
C ILE A 99 13.67 1.39 13.87
N GLU A 100 14.38 1.60 14.96
CA GLU A 100 13.77 1.85 16.28
C GLU A 100 12.79 3.03 16.28
N SER A 101 13.13 4.11 15.59
CA SER A 101 12.29 5.32 15.49
C SER A 101 11.17 5.24 14.44
N GLY A 102 11.07 4.15 13.67
CA GLY A 102 10.05 3.98 12.65
C GLY A 102 10.59 3.54 11.30
N CYS A 103 10.05 4.10 10.22
CA CYS A 103 10.47 3.77 8.86
C CYS A 103 11.61 4.69 8.40
N LYS A 104 12.79 4.10 8.10
CA LYS A 104 13.96 4.84 7.60
C LYS A 104 13.68 5.61 6.29
N VAL A 105 12.80 5.09 5.46
CA VAL A 105 12.44 5.65 4.14
C VAL A 105 11.04 6.27 4.15
N TYR A 106 10.58 6.76 5.29
CA TYR A 106 9.18 7.22 5.48
C TYR A 106 8.68 8.18 4.39
N PRO A 107 9.43 9.22 3.96
CA PRO A 107 8.99 10.11 2.88
C PRO A 107 8.85 9.42 1.53
N ASP A 108 9.64 8.38 1.29
CA ASP A 108 9.72 7.63 0.03
C ASP A 108 9.15 6.21 0.14
N ARG A 109 8.34 5.96 1.18
CA ARG A 109 7.71 4.66 1.39
C ARG A 109 6.82 4.26 0.21
N PRO A 110 6.74 2.94 -0.09
CA PRO A 110 5.93 2.42 -1.18
C PRO A 110 4.47 2.83 -1.12
N ASP A 111 3.81 2.83 -2.28
CA ASP A 111 2.39 3.19 -2.44
C ASP A 111 1.48 2.47 -1.44
N THR A 112 1.61 1.15 -1.33
CA THR A 112 0.83 0.34 -0.37
C THR A 112 1.03 0.76 1.09
N CYS A 113 2.27 1.13 1.48
CA CYS A 113 2.55 1.62 2.84
C CYS A 113 2.03 3.04 3.05
N ARG A 114 2.05 3.84 2.00
CA ARG A 114 1.65 5.25 1.98
C ARG A 114 0.14 5.40 2.11
N THR A 115 -0.61 4.61 1.37
CA THR A 115 -2.07 4.69 1.32
C THR A 115 -2.77 3.91 2.45
N PHE A 116 -2.03 3.05 3.20
CA PHE A 116 -2.60 2.35 4.35
C PHE A 116 -3.32 3.30 5.31
N PRO A 117 -4.53 3.00 5.77
CA PRO A 117 -5.28 1.75 5.67
C PRO A 117 -6.33 1.73 4.53
N ILE A 118 -6.18 2.57 3.52
CA ILE A 118 -7.06 2.59 2.35
C ILE A 118 -6.51 1.66 1.29
N GLU A 119 -7.34 0.72 0.85
CA GLU A 119 -7.07 -0.14 -0.31
C GLU A 119 -7.88 0.36 -1.51
N GLN A 120 -7.26 0.45 -2.66
CA GLN A 120 -7.91 0.82 -3.91
C GLN A 120 -8.12 -0.43 -4.77
N GLY A 121 -9.29 -0.55 -5.35
CA GLY A 121 -9.64 -1.53 -6.37
C GLY A 121 -10.21 -0.87 -7.62
N MET A 122 -10.38 -1.65 -8.69
CA MET A 122 -11.07 -1.24 -9.91
C MET A 122 -12.36 -2.04 -10.03
N LEU A 123 -13.48 -1.36 -10.00
CA LEU A 123 -14.80 -1.94 -10.26
C LEU A 123 -15.03 -1.98 -11.76
N TYR A 124 -15.31 -3.17 -12.29
CA TYR A 124 -15.67 -3.35 -13.68
C TYR A 124 -17.19 -3.55 -13.83
N ASP A 125 -17.82 -2.70 -14.61
CA ASP A 125 -19.21 -2.86 -15.04
C ASP A 125 -19.24 -3.44 -16.45
N ALA A 126 -19.54 -4.73 -16.55
CA ALA A 126 -19.58 -5.45 -17.82
C ALA A 126 -20.70 -4.93 -18.76
N GLY A 127 -21.82 -4.43 -18.23
CA GLY A 127 -22.92 -3.87 -19.00
C GLY A 127 -22.58 -2.53 -19.65
N ARG A 128 -21.82 -1.68 -18.94
CA ARG A 128 -21.40 -0.36 -19.41
C ARG A 128 -20.00 -0.35 -20.01
N LYS A 129 -19.23 -1.42 -19.83
CA LYS A 129 -17.81 -1.54 -20.19
C LYS A 129 -16.96 -0.38 -19.62
N THR A 130 -17.26 -0.05 -18.36
CA THR A 130 -16.57 1.03 -17.63
C THR A 130 -15.79 0.48 -16.44
N GLU A 131 -14.65 1.10 -16.16
CA GLU A 131 -13.86 0.86 -14.96
C GLU A 131 -13.96 2.07 -14.05
N THR A 132 -14.24 1.83 -12.77
CA THR A 132 -14.35 2.89 -11.77
C THR A 132 -13.50 2.54 -10.55
N PRO A 133 -12.63 3.44 -10.07
CA PRO A 133 -11.88 3.18 -8.85
C PRO A 133 -12.82 3.12 -7.64
N VAL A 134 -12.58 2.15 -6.77
CA VAL A 134 -13.28 1.99 -5.49
C VAL A 134 -12.27 1.90 -4.36
N HIS A 135 -12.65 2.40 -3.21
CA HIS A 135 -11.78 2.49 -2.05
C HIS A 135 -12.42 1.82 -0.84
N PHE A 136 -11.59 1.11 -0.08
CA PHE A 136 -12.01 0.41 1.14
C PHE A 136 -11.11 0.83 2.30
N PHE A 137 -11.73 1.19 3.42
CA PHE A 137 -11.05 1.33 4.69
C PHE A 137 -10.91 -0.06 5.31
N ARG A 138 -9.69 -0.55 5.39
CA ARG A 138 -9.42 -1.93 5.77
C ARG A 138 -8.20 -2.06 6.69
N PRO A 139 -8.23 -1.43 7.87
CA PRO A 139 -7.18 -1.67 8.84
C PRO A 139 -7.28 -3.10 9.38
N PRO A 140 -6.15 -3.79 9.65
CA PRO A 140 -6.17 -5.06 10.35
C PRO A 140 -6.63 -4.89 11.80
N ASP A 141 -7.16 -5.96 12.40
CA ASP A 141 -7.75 -5.92 13.75
C ASP A 141 -6.82 -5.38 14.83
N PHE A 142 -5.51 -5.61 14.68
CA PHE A 142 -4.53 -5.10 15.62
C PHE A 142 -4.25 -3.59 15.52
N CYS A 143 -4.73 -2.93 14.48
CA CYS A 143 -4.42 -1.53 14.21
C CYS A 143 -5.17 -0.59 15.16
N GLN A 144 -4.48 0.01 16.12
CA GLN A 144 -5.07 0.96 17.05
C GLN A 144 -5.29 2.35 16.43
N GLY A 145 -4.59 2.68 15.35
CA GLY A 145 -4.76 3.93 14.63
C GLY A 145 -6.18 4.14 14.07
N GLN A 146 -6.96 3.08 13.87
CA GLN A 146 -8.36 3.14 13.43
C GLN A 146 -9.30 3.70 14.51
N TYR A 147 -8.89 3.73 15.77
CA TYR A 147 -9.67 4.26 16.90
C TYR A 147 -9.28 5.69 17.27
N GLU A 148 -8.28 6.25 16.59
CA GLU A 148 -7.89 7.64 16.73
C GLU A 148 -8.98 8.58 16.16
N LYS A 149 -9.02 9.82 16.71
CA LYS A 149 -10.10 10.78 16.39
C LYS A 149 -9.83 11.64 15.15
N LYS A 150 -8.67 11.49 14.49
CA LYS A 150 -8.38 12.28 13.31
C LYS A 150 -9.24 11.82 12.14
N GLU A 151 -10.18 12.66 11.74
CA GLU A 151 -11.08 12.41 10.62
C GLU A 151 -10.45 12.82 9.29
N TRP A 152 -10.73 12.02 8.27
CA TRP A 152 -10.29 12.24 6.90
C TRP A 152 -11.46 12.08 5.92
N THR A 153 -11.47 12.90 4.88
CA THR A 153 -12.12 12.58 3.62
C THR A 153 -11.13 11.88 2.71
N LEU A 154 -11.60 11.06 1.77
CA LEU A 154 -10.73 10.37 0.82
C LEU A 154 -9.82 11.34 0.02
N PRO A 155 -10.31 12.48 -0.51
CA PRO A 155 -9.46 13.45 -1.19
C PRO A 155 -8.40 14.09 -0.29
N ALA A 156 -8.72 14.38 0.97
CA ALA A 156 -7.76 14.94 1.92
C ALA A 156 -6.66 13.91 2.26
N TRP A 157 -7.03 12.65 2.48
CA TRP A 157 -6.10 11.56 2.69
C TRP A 157 -5.19 11.35 1.48
N ALA A 158 -5.76 11.28 0.26
CA ALA A 158 -5.00 11.10 -0.96
C ALA A 158 -3.95 12.20 -1.17
N ARG A 159 -4.29 13.46 -0.90
CA ARG A 159 -3.32 14.58 -0.98
C ARG A 159 -2.22 14.47 0.06
N ASP A 160 -2.56 14.18 1.32
CA ASP A 160 -1.60 14.05 2.42
C ASP A 160 -0.60 12.91 2.14
N GLN A 161 -1.06 11.84 1.50
CA GLN A 161 -0.25 10.66 1.18
C GLN A 161 0.39 10.71 -0.22
N GLU A 162 0.21 11.77 -1.00
CA GLU A 162 0.67 11.88 -2.40
C GLU A 162 0.19 10.71 -3.28
N ALA A 163 -0.98 10.14 -2.95
CA ALA A 163 -1.50 8.93 -3.61
C ALA A 163 -1.75 9.15 -5.11
N GLU A 164 -2.21 10.33 -5.49
CA GLU A 164 -2.43 10.68 -6.89
C GLU A 164 -1.14 10.61 -7.73
N LEU A 165 -0.03 11.15 -7.19
CA LEU A 165 1.27 11.09 -7.87
C LEU A 165 1.73 9.64 -8.08
N TYR A 166 1.66 8.82 -7.04
CA TYR A 166 2.05 7.41 -7.13
C TYR A 166 1.16 6.64 -8.11
N HIS A 167 -0.15 6.90 -8.09
CA HIS A 167 -1.08 6.30 -9.03
C HIS A 167 -0.76 6.67 -10.49
N GLN A 168 -0.58 7.95 -10.78
CA GLN A 168 -0.23 8.43 -12.14
C GLN A 168 1.07 7.81 -12.66
N MET A 169 2.07 7.66 -11.80
CA MET A 169 3.36 7.08 -12.17
C MET A 169 3.31 5.56 -12.31
N THR A 170 2.31 4.90 -11.74
CA THR A 170 2.13 3.44 -11.81
C THR A 170 1.32 3.02 -13.04
N VAL A 171 0.38 3.84 -13.48
CA VAL A 171 -0.56 3.52 -14.59
C VAL A 171 0.03 3.91 -15.96
N ARG A 172 1.13 4.63 -16.01
CA ARG A 172 1.84 4.98 -17.26
C ARG A 172 2.90 3.94 -17.59
#